data_3714bda1ad3b759277b77aa106e36f1e
#
_entry.id   3714bda1ad3b759277b77aa106e36f1e
#
_cell.length_a   1.000
_cell.length_b   1.000
_cell.length_c   1.000
_cell.angle_alpha   90.00
_cell.angle_beta   90.00
_cell.angle_gamma   90.00
#
_symmetry.space_group_name_H-M   'P 1'
#
loop_
_entity.id
_entity.type
_entity.pdbx_description
1 polymer ?
#
loop_
_entity_poly.entity_id
_entity_poly.type
_entity_poly.pdbx_seq_one_letter_code
_entity_poly.pdbx_strand_id
1 'polypeptide(L)'
;MFKKLRGIILCGVAASLVLTSCGNKADNYKKEDSKTESSVGNSVNGSSSVVNTVIKVPEKGGNSKHISITQQKVTIYSVDAESDKIQAKNSMITIKEELIPQDIIDAVLFELDDLIDGNAIANTLTDKDSITIDFVTKDKDYPFGKKSQVTDVVVLDCISYSIFDNFKDYKKIYFKLNGEAFRSKQLKLSDTKPFMINE
;
A
#
# COMPACT_ATOMS: atom_id res chain seq x y z
N MET A 1 -35.79 -3.21 -31.55
CA MET A 1 -36.77 -3.58 -30.54
C MET A 1 -36.52 -5.03 -30.11
N PHE A 2 -35.65 -5.29 -29.14
CA PHE A 2 -35.45 -6.60 -28.52
C PHE A 2 -35.15 -6.40 -27.05
N LYS A 3 -36.13 -6.65 -26.19
CA LYS A 3 -36.01 -6.77 -24.73
C LYS A 3 -35.30 -8.09 -24.39
N LYS A 4 -34.15 -8.06 -23.74
CA LYS A 4 -33.56 -9.25 -23.11
C LYS A 4 -33.87 -9.23 -21.62
N LEU A 5 -34.64 -10.21 -21.20
CA LEU A 5 -34.98 -10.60 -19.84
C LEU A 5 -33.68 -11.04 -19.12
N ARG A 6 -33.40 -10.46 -17.97
CA ARG A 6 -32.36 -10.94 -17.06
C ARG A 6 -33.00 -11.81 -16.00
N GLY A 7 -32.73 -13.12 -16.06
CA GLY A 7 -33.11 -14.06 -15.04
C GLY A 7 -32.23 -13.93 -13.80
N ILE A 8 -32.88 -13.73 -12.67
CA ILE A 8 -32.29 -13.75 -11.32
C ILE A 8 -32.21 -15.21 -10.90
N ILE A 9 -31.03 -15.76 -10.67
CA ILE A 9 -30.83 -17.04 -10.01
C ILE A 9 -30.39 -16.75 -8.57
N LEU A 10 -31.33 -16.97 -7.66
CA LEU A 10 -31.09 -17.03 -6.22
C LEU A 10 -30.62 -18.46 -5.89
N CYS A 11 -29.36 -18.64 -5.52
CA CYS A 11 -28.91 -19.88 -4.87
C CYS A 11 -28.56 -19.57 -3.42
N GLY A 12 -29.47 -19.91 -2.54
CA GLY A 12 -29.23 -19.98 -1.11
C GLY A 12 -28.44 -21.25 -0.77
N VAL A 13 -27.33 -21.09 -0.06
CA VAL A 13 -26.64 -22.21 0.59
C VAL A 13 -26.61 -21.94 2.09
N ALA A 14 -27.43 -22.75 2.79
CA ALA A 14 -27.39 -22.81 4.25
C ALA A 14 -26.18 -23.66 4.67
N ALA A 15 -25.25 -23.08 5.41
CA ALA A 15 -24.17 -23.82 6.04
C ALA A 15 -24.53 -24.15 7.48
N SER A 16 -24.78 -25.41 7.74
CA SER A 16 -25.01 -26.00 9.05
C SER A 16 -23.67 -26.15 9.82
N LEU A 17 -23.61 -25.53 10.98
CA LEU A 17 -22.57 -25.74 11.98
C LEU A 17 -22.80 -27.06 12.70
N VAL A 18 -21.88 -27.99 12.60
CA VAL A 18 -21.82 -29.18 13.45
C VAL A 18 -20.70 -28.99 14.48
N LEU A 19 -21.08 -28.73 15.73
CA LEU A 19 -20.23 -28.84 16.90
C LEU A 19 -20.20 -30.27 17.36
N THR A 20 -19.10 -30.97 17.23
CA THR A 20 -18.86 -32.24 17.95
C THR A 20 -17.76 -32.05 18.98
N SER A 21 -18.23 -32.11 20.20
CA SER A 21 -17.42 -32.20 21.43
C SER A 21 -17.08 -33.68 21.72
N CYS A 22 -15.99 -33.84 22.48
CA CYS A 22 -15.57 -34.98 23.30
C CYS A 22 -14.56 -35.98 22.75
N GLY A 23 -13.48 -36.09 23.54
CA GLY A 23 -12.62 -37.23 23.56
C GLY A 23 -11.26 -36.97 24.21
N ASN A 24 -11.19 -37.04 25.56
CA ASN A 24 -9.94 -37.09 26.33
C ASN A 24 -9.04 -38.25 25.91
N LYS A 25 -7.78 -37.96 25.60
CA LYS A 25 -6.66 -38.84 25.97
C LYS A 25 -5.42 -37.98 26.24
N ALA A 26 -4.91 -38.12 27.47
CA ALA A 26 -3.67 -37.52 27.90
C ALA A 26 -2.50 -38.21 27.20
N ASP A 27 -1.70 -37.41 26.50
CA ASP A 27 -0.32 -37.76 26.20
C ASP A 27 0.56 -36.53 26.47
N ASN A 28 1.53 -36.78 27.35
CA ASN A 28 2.48 -35.86 27.92
C ASN A 28 3.40 -35.29 26.82
N TYR A 29 3.13 -34.11 26.31
CA TYR A 29 4.11 -33.31 25.60
C TYR A 29 4.47 -32.08 26.41
N LYS A 30 5.74 -31.99 26.79
CA LYS A 30 6.35 -30.83 27.42
C LYS A 30 6.06 -29.60 26.56
N LYS A 31 5.31 -28.67 27.17
CA LYS A 31 5.06 -27.33 26.65
C LYS A 31 6.32 -26.52 26.87
N GLU A 32 7.11 -26.30 25.84
CA GLU A 32 8.10 -25.24 25.84
C GLU A 32 7.36 -23.93 25.59
N ASP A 33 7.31 -23.12 26.66
CA ASP A 33 6.80 -21.77 26.62
C ASP A 33 7.69 -20.91 25.70
N SER A 34 7.22 -20.63 24.50
CA SER A 34 7.79 -19.57 23.69
C SER A 34 7.27 -18.24 24.24
N LYS A 35 8.03 -17.63 25.13
CA LYS A 35 7.83 -16.23 25.51
C LYS A 35 8.09 -15.34 24.30
N THR A 36 7.03 -14.82 23.71
CA THR A 36 7.09 -13.69 22.79
C THR A 36 7.25 -12.44 23.64
N GLU A 37 8.46 -11.94 23.80
CA GLU A 37 8.68 -10.62 24.40
C GLU A 37 8.44 -9.56 23.33
N SER A 38 7.25 -8.96 23.33
CA SER A 38 6.96 -7.75 22.58
C SER A 38 7.29 -6.54 23.45
N SER A 39 8.40 -5.88 23.21
CA SER A 39 8.69 -4.59 23.83
C SER A 39 7.95 -3.48 23.04
N VAL A 40 6.90 -2.94 23.62
CA VAL A 40 6.20 -1.77 23.10
C VAL A 40 6.90 -0.52 23.63
N GLY A 41 7.71 0.11 22.80
CA GLY A 41 8.27 1.42 23.08
C GLY A 41 7.30 2.51 22.61
N ASN A 42 6.51 3.08 23.52
CA ASN A 42 5.71 4.28 23.25
C ASN A 42 6.61 5.51 23.25
N SER A 43 6.94 6.04 22.08
CA SER A 43 7.40 7.41 21.94
C SER A 43 6.27 8.22 21.30
N VAL A 44 5.59 9.00 22.14
CA VAL A 44 4.50 9.89 21.72
C VAL A 44 5.09 11.22 21.34
N ASN A 45 5.29 11.48 20.04
CA ASN A 45 5.23 12.83 19.48
C ASN A 45 4.94 12.75 17.98
N GLY A 46 3.74 13.21 17.58
CA GLY A 46 3.31 13.31 16.18
C GLY A 46 2.91 11.95 15.60
N SER A 47 1.71 11.80 15.26
CA SER A 47 0.91 10.84 14.45
C SER A 47 1.51 9.52 13.90
N SER A 48 2.77 9.19 14.09
CA SER A 48 3.38 7.92 13.65
C SER A 48 3.62 6.98 14.82
N SER A 49 2.94 5.86 14.83
CA SER A 49 3.26 4.75 15.75
C SER A 49 4.20 3.77 15.03
N VAL A 50 5.41 3.62 15.57
CA VAL A 50 6.38 2.62 15.10
C VAL A 50 6.28 1.39 15.98
N VAL A 51 6.13 0.21 15.37
CA VAL A 51 6.10 -1.08 16.06
C VAL A 51 7.31 -1.90 15.63
N ASN A 52 8.17 -2.25 16.59
CA ASN A 52 9.32 -3.13 16.34
C ASN A 52 8.97 -4.54 16.82
N THR A 53 9.02 -5.49 15.91
CA THR A 53 8.81 -6.91 16.19
C THR A 53 10.08 -7.68 15.93
N VAL A 54 10.56 -8.43 16.91
CA VAL A 54 11.71 -9.33 16.77
C VAL A 54 11.21 -10.77 16.62
N ILE A 55 11.49 -11.38 15.47
CA ILE A 55 11.14 -12.78 15.20
C ILE A 55 12.36 -13.65 15.35
N LYS A 56 12.26 -14.69 16.20
CA LYS A 56 13.26 -15.76 16.29
C LYS A 56 12.97 -16.81 15.25
N VAL A 57 13.87 -16.96 14.28
CA VAL A 57 13.79 -18.02 13.27
C VAL A 57 14.78 -19.12 13.67
N PRO A 58 14.33 -20.35 13.93
CA PRO A 58 15.23 -21.46 14.22
C PRO A 58 16.01 -21.86 12.96
N GLU A 59 17.35 -21.87 13.04
CA GLU A 59 18.20 -22.38 11.97
C GLU A 59 18.50 -23.88 12.19
N LYS A 60 18.63 -24.63 11.07
CA LYS A 60 19.05 -26.01 11.09
C LYS A 60 20.50 -26.10 11.61
N GLY A 61 20.69 -26.38 12.90
CA GLY A 61 22.01 -26.41 13.54
C GLY A 61 22.05 -25.82 14.95
N GLY A 62 20.89 -25.43 15.52
CA GLY A 62 20.79 -24.98 16.92
C GLY A 62 21.06 -23.49 17.15
N ASN A 63 21.41 -22.72 16.12
CA ASN A 63 21.49 -21.26 16.19
C ASN A 63 20.15 -20.65 15.81
N SER A 64 19.79 -19.55 16.46
CA SER A 64 18.59 -18.78 16.13
C SER A 64 19.01 -17.46 15.49
N LYS A 65 18.45 -17.14 14.31
CA LYS A 65 18.59 -15.82 13.69
C LYS A 65 17.47 -14.92 14.21
N HIS A 66 17.85 -13.75 14.71
CA HIS A 66 16.90 -12.71 15.09
C HIS A 66 16.64 -11.82 13.88
N ILE A 67 15.39 -11.73 13.45
CA ILE A 67 14.96 -10.80 12.41
C ILE A 67 14.15 -9.70 13.10
N SER A 68 14.63 -8.47 12.99
CA SER A 68 13.90 -7.29 13.46
C SER A 68 13.06 -6.75 12.30
N ILE A 69 11.76 -6.64 12.51
CA ILE A 69 10.82 -6.05 11.56
C ILE A 69 10.30 -4.76 12.19
N THR A 70 10.53 -3.65 11.51
CA THR A 70 10.00 -2.35 11.89
C THR A 70 8.78 -2.05 11.05
N GLN A 71 7.65 -1.78 11.69
CA GLN A 71 6.43 -1.34 11.02
C GLN A 71 6.08 0.07 11.48
N GLN A 72 5.63 0.89 10.55
CA GLN A 72 5.20 2.26 10.81
C GLN A 72 3.78 2.49 10.32
N LYS A 73 2.97 3.16 11.16
CA LYS A 73 1.65 3.62 10.76
C LYS A 73 1.79 4.82 9.83
N VAL A 74 1.14 4.76 8.69
CA VAL A 74 1.13 5.80 7.65
C VAL A 74 -0.31 6.10 7.25
N THR A 75 -0.53 7.29 6.68
CA THR A 75 -1.77 7.63 6.00
C THR A 75 -1.57 7.47 4.49
N ILE A 76 -2.36 6.64 3.85
CA ILE A 76 -2.38 6.52 2.40
C ILE A 76 -3.75 6.90 1.86
N TYR A 77 -3.78 7.41 0.65
CA TYR A 77 -5.00 7.74 -0.06
C TYR A 77 -5.25 6.69 -1.14
N SER A 78 -6.47 6.22 -1.22
CA SER A 78 -6.92 5.29 -2.25
C SER A 78 -8.33 5.63 -2.69
N VAL A 79 -8.85 4.90 -3.67
CA VAL A 79 -10.21 5.09 -4.18
C VAL A 79 -11.15 4.14 -3.46
N ASP A 80 -12.22 4.68 -2.92
CA ASP A 80 -13.31 3.90 -2.36
C ASP A 80 -14.17 3.30 -3.47
N ALA A 81 -14.26 1.98 -3.51
CA ALA A 81 -14.93 1.23 -4.57
C ALA A 81 -16.46 1.47 -4.65
N GLU A 82 -17.09 1.97 -3.58
CA GLU A 82 -18.53 2.21 -3.55
C GLU A 82 -18.87 3.63 -4.03
N SER A 83 -18.03 4.60 -3.67
CA SER A 83 -18.28 6.02 -3.93
C SER A 83 -17.46 6.61 -5.07
N ASP A 84 -16.48 5.89 -5.61
CA ASP A 84 -15.49 6.37 -6.59
C ASP A 84 -14.70 7.60 -6.11
N LYS A 85 -14.59 7.82 -4.78
CA LYS A 85 -13.93 8.98 -4.20
C LYS A 85 -12.59 8.62 -3.59
N ILE A 86 -11.65 9.54 -3.70
CA ILE A 86 -10.37 9.46 -2.98
C ILE A 86 -10.65 9.64 -1.49
N GLN A 87 -10.15 8.71 -0.67
CA GLN A 87 -10.25 8.77 0.79
C GLN A 87 -8.96 8.36 1.47
N ALA A 88 -8.72 8.95 2.66
CA ALA A 88 -7.58 8.62 3.49
C ALA A 88 -7.81 7.31 4.25
N LYS A 89 -6.78 6.48 4.31
CA LYS A 89 -6.76 5.20 5.01
C LYS A 89 -5.48 5.08 5.85
N ASN A 90 -5.61 4.64 7.09
CA ASN A 90 -4.45 4.28 7.90
C ASN A 90 -3.95 2.88 7.51
N SER A 91 -2.67 2.76 7.25
CA SER A 91 -2.01 1.49 6.92
C SER A 91 -0.77 1.28 7.79
N MET A 92 -0.40 0.01 8.00
CA MET A 92 0.87 -0.37 8.63
C MET A 92 1.79 -0.89 7.53
N ILE A 93 2.91 -0.22 7.32
CA ILE A 93 3.90 -0.65 6.32
C ILE A 93 5.20 -1.07 6.99
N THR A 94 5.87 -2.04 6.38
CA THR A 94 7.19 -2.49 6.84
C THR A 94 8.26 -1.58 6.25
N ILE A 95 9.08 -1.00 7.12
CA ILE A 95 10.21 -0.15 6.71
C ILE A 95 11.54 -0.82 7.07
N LYS A 96 12.60 -0.48 6.35
CA LYS A 96 13.94 -1.04 6.61
C LYS A 96 14.65 -0.31 7.75
N GLU A 97 14.80 0.99 7.63
CA GLU A 97 15.50 1.86 8.58
C GLU A 97 14.59 3.03 8.96
N GLU A 98 14.28 3.86 8.00
CA GLU A 98 13.38 5.02 8.12
C GLU A 98 12.34 5.00 7.00
N LEU A 99 11.24 5.70 7.21
CA LEU A 99 10.21 5.88 6.20
C LEU A 99 10.74 6.79 5.09
N ILE A 100 10.70 6.30 3.85
CA ILE A 100 11.08 7.08 2.67
C ILE A 100 9.88 7.24 1.73
N PRO A 101 9.88 8.26 0.85
CA PRO A 101 8.77 8.48 -0.09
C PRO A 101 8.44 7.26 -0.97
N GLN A 102 9.44 6.45 -1.32
CA GLN A 102 9.24 5.24 -2.09
C GLN A 102 8.31 4.23 -1.39
N ASP A 103 8.45 4.07 -0.06
CA ASP A 103 7.61 3.15 0.72
C ASP A 103 6.13 3.55 0.66
N ILE A 104 5.85 4.86 0.66
CA ILE A 104 4.48 5.39 0.52
C ILE A 104 3.94 5.15 -0.88
N ILE A 105 4.73 5.40 -1.92
CA ILE A 105 4.32 5.20 -3.31
C ILE A 105 4.00 3.72 -3.55
N ASP A 106 4.87 2.82 -3.10
CA ASP A 106 4.67 1.38 -3.24
C ASP A 106 3.40 0.93 -2.50
N ALA A 107 3.14 1.48 -1.31
CA ALA A 107 1.92 1.19 -0.56
C ALA A 107 0.64 1.69 -1.27
N VAL A 108 0.69 2.89 -1.87
CA VAL A 108 -0.45 3.42 -2.66
C VAL A 108 -0.69 2.59 -3.91
N LEU A 109 0.36 2.25 -4.66
CA LEU A 109 0.22 1.42 -5.86
C LEU A 109 -0.29 0.02 -5.53
N PHE A 110 0.15 -0.56 -4.41
CA PHE A 110 -0.37 -1.83 -3.92
C PHE A 110 -1.86 -1.74 -3.53
N GLU A 111 -2.29 -0.66 -2.89
CA GLU A 111 -3.69 -0.44 -2.53
C GLU A 111 -4.60 -0.22 -3.76
N LEU A 112 -4.04 0.29 -4.85
CA LEU A 112 -4.74 0.51 -6.12
C LEU A 112 -4.62 -0.67 -7.10
N ASP A 113 -3.95 -1.77 -6.74
CA ASP A 113 -3.62 -2.88 -7.66
C ASP A 113 -4.85 -3.49 -8.33
N ASP A 114 -5.97 -3.60 -7.60
CA ASP A 114 -7.25 -4.09 -8.16
C ASP A 114 -7.90 -3.10 -9.15
N LEU A 115 -7.54 -1.82 -9.10
CA LEU A 115 -8.11 -0.76 -9.92
C LEU A 115 -7.24 -0.39 -11.13
N ILE A 116 -5.94 -0.64 -11.05
CA ILE A 116 -4.99 -0.41 -12.14
C ILE A 116 -4.65 -1.75 -12.82
N ASP A 117 -4.38 -1.73 -14.12
CA ASP A 117 -4.06 -2.93 -14.93
C ASP A 117 -2.63 -2.84 -15.49
N GLY A 118 -1.76 -2.13 -14.79
CA GLY A 118 -0.39 -1.87 -15.26
C GLY A 118 0.65 -1.94 -14.15
N ASN A 119 1.82 -2.49 -14.50
CA ASN A 119 2.98 -2.59 -13.62
C ASN A 119 3.94 -1.41 -13.83
N ALA A 120 3.50 -0.20 -13.52
CA ALA A 120 4.40 0.95 -13.51
C ALA A 120 5.30 0.90 -12.27
N ILE A 121 6.60 0.95 -12.48
CA ILE A 121 7.59 1.07 -11.41
C ILE A 121 7.86 2.54 -11.19
N ALA A 122 7.73 3.02 -9.96
CA ALA A 122 8.05 4.38 -9.60
C ALA A 122 9.46 4.48 -9.03
N ASN A 123 10.22 5.49 -9.48
CA ASN A 123 11.49 5.88 -8.88
C ASN A 123 11.35 7.29 -8.31
N THR A 124 11.97 7.56 -7.17
CA THR A 124 11.89 8.86 -6.50
C THR A 124 13.21 9.60 -6.53
N LEU A 125 13.14 10.90 -6.78
CA LEU A 125 14.24 11.83 -6.63
C LEU A 125 13.78 13.01 -5.77
N THR A 126 14.46 13.23 -4.65
CA THR A 126 14.14 14.30 -3.69
C THR A 126 15.13 15.45 -3.82
N ASP A 127 14.65 16.67 -3.78
CA ASP A 127 15.46 17.90 -3.73
C ASP A 127 14.78 18.93 -2.83
N LYS A 128 15.44 19.30 -1.70
CA LYS A 128 14.97 20.26 -0.70
C LYS A 128 13.51 20.07 -0.32
N ASP A 129 12.62 20.90 -0.89
CA ASP A 129 11.18 20.93 -0.66
C ASP A 129 10.36 20.25 -1.76
N SER A 130 11.01 19.57 -2.68
CA SER A 130 10.35 18.94 -3.82
C SER A 130 10.67 17.45 -3.97
N ILE A 131 9.73 16.73 -4.54
CA ILE A 131 9.90 15.33 -4.93
C ILE A 131 9.50 15.16 -6.39
N THR A 132 10.34 14.48 -7.14
CA THR A 132 10.03 14.02 -8.49
C THR A 132 9.82 12.52 -8.48
N ILE A 133 8.69 12.07 -9.00
CA ILE A 133 8.32 10.66 -9.11
C ILE A 133 8.32 10.31 -10.59
N ASP A 134 9.20 9.39 -10.98
CA ASP A 134 9.36 8.95 -12.37
C ASP A 134 8.85 7.54 -12.55
N PHE A 135 7.75 7.39 -13.26
CA PHE A 135 7.20 6.09 -13.60
C PHE A 135 7.92 5.49 -14.81
N VAL A 136 8.34 4.24 -14.66
CA VAL A 136 8.96 3.47 -15.73
C VAL A 136 7.97 2.40 -16.21
N THR A 137 7.56 2.50 -17.47
CA THR A 137 6.61 1.57 -18.07
C THR A 137 6.95 1.33 -19.56
N LYS A 138 6.51 0.21 -20.08
CA LYS A 138 6.62 -0.12 -21.53
C LYS A 138 5.56 0.58 -22.36
N ASP A 139 4.38 0.81 -21.81
CA ASP A 139 3.26 1.47 -22.48
C ASP A 139 3.08 2.91 -21.97
N LYS A 140 3.68 3.88 -22.68
CA LYS A 140 3.59 5.30 -22.33
C LYS A 140 2.18 5.88 -22.48
N ASP A 141 1.34 5.32 -23.35
CA ASP A 141 -0.02 5.78 -23.53
C ASP A 141 -0.93 5.43 -22.35
N TYR A 142 -0.62 4.33 -21.69
CA TYR A 142 -1.40 3.78 -20.58
C TYR A 142 -0.47 3.30 -19.45
N PRO A 143 0.16 4.22 -18.70
CA PRO A 143 1.16 3.86 -17.69
C PRO A 143 0.61 2.98 -16.57
N PHE A 144 -0.67 3.13 -16.23
CA PHE A 144 -1.38 2.34 -15.23
C PHE A 144 -2.29 1.26 -15.84
N GLY A 145 -2.11 0.97 -17.13
CA GLY A 145 -2.83 -0.09 -17.85
C GLY A 145 -4.04 0.39 -18.66
N LYS A 146 -4.32 -0.35 -19.75
CA LYS A 146 -5.42 -0.03 -20.67
C LYS A 146 -6.81 -0.28 -20.09
N LYS A 147 -6.90 -1.16 -19.13
CA LYS A 147 -8.15 -1.56 -18.45
C LYS A 147 -8.27 -0.96 -17.06
N SER A 148 -7.39 -0.02 -16.71
CA SER A 148 -7.48 0.71 -15.45
C SER A 148 -8.88 1.26 -15.25
N GLN A 149 -9.45 1.03 -14.06
CA GLN A 149 -10.78 1.51 -13.66
C GLN A 149 -10.73 2.97 -13.19
N VAL A 150 -9.52 3.47 -12.90
CA VAL A 150 -9.28 4.85 -12.49
C VAL A 150 -8.45 5.59 -13.52
N THR A 151 -8.56 6.92 -13.55
CA THR A 151 -7.77 7.76 -14.45
C THR A 151 -6.37 7.98 -13.91
N ASP A 152 -5.43 8.32 -14.81
CA ASP A 152 -4.04 8.64 -14.42
C ASP A 152 -4.00 9.74 -13.35
N VAL A 153 -4.84 10.77 -13.48
CA VAL A 153 -4.95 11.88 -12.52
C VAL A 153 -5.29 11.38 -11.12
N VAL A 154 -6.22 10.44 -10.99
CA VAL A 154 -6.63 9.89 -9.69
C VAL A 154 -5.49 9.12 -9.02
N VAL A 155 -4.71 8.36 -9.78
CA VAL A 155 -3.53 7.66 -9.26
C VAL A 155 -2.50 8.67 -8.73
N LEU A 156 -2.21 9.73 -9.52
CA LEU A 156 -1.26 10.77 -9.14
C LEU A 156 -1.74 11.58 -7.93
N ASP A 157 -3.05 11.85 -7.81
CA ASP A 157 -3.65 12.50 -6.65
C ASP A 157 -3.51 11.66 -5.38
N CYS A 158 -3.82 10.35 -5.44
CA CYS A 158 -3.65 9.44 -4.32
C CYS A 158 -2.20 9.43 -3.82
N ILE A 159 -1.23 9.36 -4.72
CA ILE A 159 0.20 9.42 -4.37
C ILE A 159 0.55 10.77 -3.74
N SER A 160 0.11 11.88 -4.35
CA SER A 160 0.44 13.22 -3.88
C SER A 160 -0.09 13.50 -2.48
N TYR A 161 -1.35 13.20 -2.21
CA TYR A 161 -1.93 13.35 -0.88
C TYR A 161 -1.23 12.46 0.14
N SER A 162 -0.90 11.23 -0.23
CA SER A 162 -0.18 10.30 0.65
C SER A 162 1.22 10.82 1.00
N ILE A 163 1.96 11.36 0.05
CA ILE A 163 3.27 11.95 0.28
C ILE A 163 3.15 13.15 1.21
N PHE A 164 2.25 14.09 0.95
CA PHE A 164 2.12 15.31 1.76
C PHE A 164 1.62 15.04 3.19
N ASP A 165 0.86 13.99 3.40
CA ASP A 165 0.42 13.62 4.75
C ASP A 165 1.52 12.99 5.59
N ASN A 166 2.42 12.24 4.98
CA ASN A 166 3.51 11.56 5.68
C ASN A 166 4.82 12.36 5.74
N PHE A 167 5.04 13.28 4.81
CA PHE A 167 6.27 14.10 4.71
C PHE A 167 5.95 15.58 4.60
N LYS A 168 5.99 16.28 5.72
CA LYS A 168 5.62 17.71 5.79
C LYS A 168 6.66 18.66 5.19
N ASP A 169 7.88 18.16 4.97
CA ASP A 169 8.97 18.95 4.40
C ASP A 169 8.85 19.15 2.89
N TYR A 170 8.16 18.23 2.20
CA TYR A 170 7.90 18.41 0.77
C TYR A 170 6.73 19.37 0.54
N LYS A 171 6.96 20.29 -0.40
CA LYS A 171 5.99 21.31 -0.81
C LYS A 171 5.55 21.16 -2.26
N LYS A 172 6.32 20.44 -3.09
CA LYS A 172 6.07 20.33 -4.52
C LYS A 172 6.25 18.90 -4.99
N ILE A 173 5.33 18.44 -5.81
CA ILE A 173 5.41 17.13 -6.46
C ILE A 173 5.43 17.30 -7.97
N TYR A 174 6.38 16.62 -8.60
CA TYR A 174 6.52 16.50 -10.05
C TYR A 174 6.38 15.04 -10.46
N PHE A 175 5.74 14.81 -11.59
CA PHE A 175 5.64 13.47 -12.18
C PHE A 175 6.32 13.42 -13.54
N LYS A 176 7.07 12.35 -13.75
CA LYS A 176 7.72 11.99 -15.00
C LYS A 176 7.26 10.62 -15.47
N LEU A 177 7.49 10.35 -16.73
CA LEU A 177 7.24 9.06 -17.36
C LEU A 177 8.44 8.69 -18.25
N ASN A 178 9.20 7.65 -17.84
CA ASN A 178 10.45 7.24 -18.48
C ASN A 178 11.45 8.40 -18.64
N GLY A 179 11.64 9.22 -17.59
CA GLY A 179 12.58 10.34 -17.53
C GLY A 179 12.11 11.63 -18.17
N GLU A 180 10.99 11.63 -18.89
CA GLU A 180 10.42 12.81 -19.57
C GLU A 180 9.24 13.39 -18.75
N ALA A 181 8.71 14.56 -19.14
CA ALA A 181 7.45 15.07 -18.57
C ALA A 181 6.35 14.01 -18.72
N PHE A 182 5.53 13.83 -17.67
CA PHE A 182 4.47 12.83 -17.71
C PHE A 182 3.46 13.12 -18.83
N ARG A 183 3.40 12.22 -19.79
CA ARG A 183 2.49 12.32 -20.93
C ARG A 183 1.94 10.93 -21.25
N SER A 184 0.66 10.79 -21.04
CA SER A 184 -0.12 9.61 -21.41
C SER A 184 -1.23 10.02 -22.38
N LYS A 185 -2.08 9.07 -22.75
CA LYS A 185 -3.27 9.35 -23.54
C LYS A 185 -4.32 10.17 -22.78
N GLN A 186 -4.35 10.06 -21.49
CA GLN A 186 -5.33 10.72 -20.62
C GLN A 186 -4.83 12.06 -20.07
N LEU A 187 -3.50 12.22 -19.87
CA LEU A 187 -2.94 13.33 -19.13
C LEU A 187 -1.62 13.82 -19.75
N LYS A 188 -1.44 15.14 -19.76
CA LYS A 188 -0.18 15.79 -20.16
C LYS A 188 0.21 16.80 -19.10
N LEU A 189 1.34 16.57 -18.45
CA LEU A 189 1.90 17.46 -17.45
C LEU A 189 3.06 18.30 -18.02
N SER A 190 3.39 19.37 -17.29
CA SER A 190 4.58 20.19 -17.56
C SER A 190 5.79 19.57 -16.85
N ASP A 191 6.96 19.70 -17.42
CA ASP A 191 8.25 19.36 -16.78
C ASP A 191 8.76 20.44 -15.84
N THR A 192 8.22 21.67 -15.95
CA THR A 192 8.66 22.85 -15.18
C THR A 192 7.68 23.32 -14.11
N LYS A 193 6.45 22.81 -14.15
CA LYS A 193 5.42 23.14 -13.15
C LYS A 193 5.09 21.92 -12.29
N PRO A 194 5.05 22.07 -10.97
CA PRO A 194 4.63 20.98 -10.10
C PRO A 194 3.20 20.56 -10.45
N PHE A 195 2.95 19.26 -10.29
CA PHE A 195 1.60 18.70 -10.40
C PHE A 195 0.74 19.17 -9.22
N MET A 196 1.32 19.16 -8.02
CA MET A 196 0.64 19.57 -6.79
C MET A 196 1.58 20.38 -5.90
N ILE A 197 1.02 21.37 -5.20
CA ILE A 197 1.72 22.22 -4.23
C ILE A 197 0.97 22.09 -2.89
N ASN A 198 1.73 21.91 -1.81
CA ASN A 198 1.24 21.94 -0.44
C ASN A 198 1.65 23.28 0.19
N GLU A 199 0.68 24.14 0.48
CA GLU A 199 0.87 25.48 1.06
C GLU A 199 1.07 25.45 2.60
#